data_21c0b8ac974506353b8adaf454db1ec1
#
_entry.id   21c0b8ac974506353b8adaf454db1ec1
#
_cell.length_a   1.000
_cell.length_b   1.000
_cell.length_c   1.000
_cell.angle_alpha   90.00
_cell.angle_beta   90.00
_cell.angle_gamma   90.00
#
_symmetry.space_group_name_H-M   'P 1'
#
loop_
_entity.id
_entity.type
_entity.pdbx_description
1 polymer ?
#
loop_
_entity_poly.entity_id
_entity_poly.type
_entity_poly.pdbx_seq_one_letter_code
_entity_poly.pdbx_strand_id
1 'polypeptide(L)'
;MNGHQVSRRVTRLNELGTVMTKMLNQHRRPQDDQGLTREAWLHRAIEAFRPRFAQIGLPLPVKVHVSVGFGYSTRAESKYVLGQCWARRASADGVNHIFLGPQEGDPAGMLVSLLHELIHAADDCASGHKGAFAEAATRLGFDGPMTRTPPGIELAAEVITLAEALGPFPHARLDPAAADAPVPVPPGGAAAPDPGGKVHSGPGKQGTRLIKLTAACCGYTVRTTRKWADQGYPLCPHGQPMHED
;
A
#
# COMPACT_ATOMS: atom_id res chain seq x y z
N MET A 1 -35.99 16.50 21.25
CA MET A 1 -35.58 15.71 20.08
C MET A 1 -34.37 14.89 20.49
N ASN A 2 -34.24 13.60 20.23
CA ASN A 2 -33.01 12.81 20.07
C ASN A 2 -32.80 11.54 20.87
N GLY A 3 -33.58 11.15 21.87
CA GLY A 3 -33.35 9.86 22.52
C GLY A 3 -33.75 8.64 21.66
N HIS A 4 -34.80 8.79 20.86
CA HIS A 4 -35.30 7.70 20.00
C HIS A 4 -34.43 7.41 18.77
N GLN A 5 -33.69 8.40 18.29
CA GLN A 5 -32.82 8.26 17.11
C GLN A 5 -31.50 7.58 17.48
N VAL A 6 -30.95 7.90 18.66
CA VAL A 6 -29.73 7.27 19.18
C VAL A 6 -29.99 5.80 19.49
N SER A 7 -31.11 5.45 20.13
CA SER A 7 -31.48 4.07 20.44
C SER A 7 -31.63 3.19 19.20
N ARG A 8 -32.27 3.69 18.13
CA ARG A 8 -32.40 2.96 16.86
C ARG A 8 -31.08 2.75 16.15
N ARG A 9 -30.13 3.70 16.27
CA ARG A 9 -28.78 3.59 15.69
C ARG A 9 -27.94 2.55 16.42
N VAL A 10 -27.95 2.55 17.75
CA VAL A 10 -27.22 1.55 18.56
C VAL A 10 -27.74 0.13 18.29
N THR A 11 -29.05 -0.04 18.19
CA THR A 11 -29.66 -1.34 17.87
C THR A 11 -29.21 -1.83 16.48
N ARG A 12 -29.15 -0.94 15.48
CA ARG A 12 -28.74 -1.26 14.12
C ARG A 12 -27.24 -1.64 14.04
N LEU A 13 -26.38 -0.97 14.81
CA LEU A 13 -24.95 -1.32 14.90
C LEU A 13 -24.75 -2.69 15.54
N ASN A 14 -25.49 -3.01 16.59
CA ASN A 14 -25.45 -4.33 17.22
C ASN A 14 -25.96 -5.44 16.29
N GLU A 15 -26.98 -5.17 15.51
CA GLU A 15 -27.50 -6.12 14.51
C GLU A 15 -26.50 -6.36 13.37
N LEU A 16 -25.86 -5.33 12.86
CA LEU A 16 -24.83 -5.43 11.82
C LEU A 16 -23.59 -6.18 12.33
N GLY A 17 -23.11 -5.85 13.52
CA GLY A 17 -22.01 -6.56 14.17
C GLY A 17 -22.34 -8.04 14.39
N THR A 18 -23.57 -8.35 14.80
CA THR A 18 -24.03 -9.72 15.00
C THR A 18 -24.12 -10.50 13.69
N VAL A 19 -24.61 -9.87 12.61
CA VAL A 19 -24.70 -10.49 11.27
C VAL A 19 -23.30 -10.74 10.71
N MET A 20 -22.39 -9.79 10.82
CA MET A 20 -21.00 -9.94 10.38
C MET A 20 -20.27 -11.03 11.17
N THR A 21 -20.40 -11.04 12.48
CA THR A 21 -19.80 -12.08 13.35
C THR A 21 -20.38 -13.46 13.03
N LYS A 22 -21.68 -13.56 12.74
CA LYS A 22 -22.34 -14.81 12.39
C LYS A 22 -21.88 -15.33 11.03
N MET A 23 -21.71 -14.44 10.03
CA MET A 23 -21.18 -14.79 8.71
C MET A 23 -19.72 -15.25 8.79
N LEU A 24 -18.88 -14.58 9.57
CA LEU A 24 -17.49 -14.98 9.79
C LEU A 24 -17.38 -16.32 10.50
N ASN A 25 -18.21 -16.56 11.51
CA ASN A 25 -18.22 -17.82 12.25
C ASN A 25 -18.74 -19.00 11.43
N GLN A 26 -19.65 -18.78 10.47
CA GLN A 26 -20.14 -19.85 9.58
C GLN A 26 -19.07 -20.36 8.62
N HIS A 27 -18.04 -19.57 8.33
CA HIS A 27 -16.93 -19.92 7.43
C HIS A 27 -15.63 -20.22 8.17
N ARG A 28 -15.61 -20.10 9.51
CA ARG A 28 -14.43 -20.32 10.33
C ARG A 28 -14.28 -21.81 10.64
N ARG A 29 -13.25 -22.45 10.06
CA ARG A 29 -12.81 -23.77 10.49
C ARG A 29 -11.83 -23.61 11.65
N PRO A 30 -11.90 -24.40 12.73
CA PRO A 30 -10.98 -24.30 13.87
C PRO A 30 -9.50 -24.49 13.54
N GLN A 31 -9.19 -25.01 12.35
CA GLN A 31 -7.82 -25.24 11.84
C GLN A 31 -7.24 -24.02 11.07
N ASP A 32 -8.06 -23.00 10.83
CA ASP A 32 -7.68 -21.88 9.95
C ASP A 32 -6.84 -20.78 10.64
N ASP A 33 -6.67 -20.85 11.95
CA ASP A 33 -5.97 -19.79 12.72
C ASP A 33 -4.43 -20.01 12.79
N GLN A 34 -3.93 -21.19 12.43
CA GLN A 34 -2.50 -21.45 12.37
C GLN A 34 -2.00 -21.34 10.91
N GLY A 35 -1.29 -20.26 10.62
CA GLY A 35 -0.67 -20.06 9.33
C GLY A 35 -1.49 -19.25 8.30
N LEU A 36 -2.46 -18.46 8.76
CA LEU A 36 -3.19 -17.55 7.89
C LEU A 36 -2.23 -16.55 7.26
N THR A 37 -2.23 -16.44 5.93
CA THR A 37 -1.47 -15.39 5.24
C THR A 37 -2.18 -14.05 5.33
N ARG A 38 -1.45 -12.94 5.10
CA ARG A 38 -2.04 -11.59 5.02
C ARG A 38 -3.14 -11.52 3.99
N GLU A 39 -2.91 -12.10 2.83
CA GLU A 39 -3.87 -12.14 1.74
C GLU A 39 -5.13 -12.92 2.10
N ALA A 40 -4.99 -14.06 2.78
CA ALA A 40 -6.14 -14.84 3.23
C ALA A 40 -6.98 -14.09 4.28
N TRP A 41 -6.33 -13.34 5.19
CA TRP A 41 -7.01 -12.47 6.14
C TRP A 41 -7.77 -11.35 5.43
N LEU A 42 -7.13 -10.70 4.44
CA LEU A 42 -7.74 -9.65 3.62
C LEU A 42 -8.92 -10.16 2.79
N HIS A 43 -8.83 -11.36 2.23
CA HIS A 43 -9.97 -11.98 1.53
C HIS A 43 -11.16 -12.20 2.45
N ARG A 44 -10.95 -12.61 3.71
CA ARG A 44 -12.04 -12.69 4.69
C ARG A 44 -12.67 -11.32 4.97
N ALA A 45 -11.85 -10.27 5.06
CA ALA A 45 -12.33 -8.90 5.21
C ALA A 45 -13.15 -8.43 4.00
N ILE A 46 -12.71 -8.74 2.77
CA ILE A 46 -13.44 -8.43 1.54
C ILE A 46 -14.83 -9.06 1.58
N GLU A 47 -14.91 -10.35 1.93
CA GLU A 47 -16.21 -11.03 2.02
C GLU A 47 -17.12 -10.41 3.08
N ALA A 48 -16.57 -9.98 4.23
CA ALA A 48 -17.33 -9.27 5.25
C ALA A 48 -17.86 -7.90 4.78
N PHE A 49 -17.15 -7.20 3.90
CA PHE A 49 -17.58 -5.92 3.35
C PHE A 49 -18.60 -6.03 2.21
N ARG A 50 -18.70 -7.17 1.50
CA ARG A 50 -19.63 -7.34 0.36
C ARG A 50 -21.07 -6.90 0.63
N PRO A 51 -21.71 -7.29 1.77
CA PRO A 51 -23.07 -6.87 2.06
C PRO A 51 -23.20 -5.34 2.19
N ARG A 52 -22.19 -4.69 2.74
CA ARG A 52 -22.17 -3.26 2.92
C ARG A 52 -22.14 -2.51 1.57
N PHE A 53 -21.30 -2.96 0.66
CA PHE A 53 -21.25 -2.43 -0.71
C PHE A 53 -22.56 -2.67 -1.47
N ALA A 54 -23.18 -3.84 -1.32
CA ALA A 54 -24.48 -4.11 -1.92
C ALA A 54 -25.57 -3.16 -1.39
N GLN A 55 -25.57 -2.87 -0.08
CA GLN A 55 -26.55 -1.96 0.54
C GLN A 55 -26.43 -0.52 0.02
N ILE A 56 -25.25 -0.06 -0.34
CA ILE A 56 -25.07 1.27 -0.94
C ILE A 56 -25.29 1.26 -2.46
N GLY A 57 -25.68 0.13 -3.06
CA GLY A 57 -25.93 0.04 -4.51
C GLY A 57 -24.69 0.05 -5.38
N LEU A 58 -23.52 -0.22 -4.80
CA LEU A 58 -22.23 -0.31 -5.49
C LEU A 58 -21.57 -1.67 -5.17
N PRO A 59 -22.08 -2.79 -5.75
CA PRO A 59 -21.58 -4.12 -5.41
C PRO A 59 -20.11 -4.30 -5.81
N LEU A 60 -19.33 -4.97 -4.95
CA LEU A 60 -17.96 -5.35 -5.25
C LEU A 60 -17.86 -6.32 -6.43
N PRO A 61 -16.81 -6.26 -7.24
CA PRO A 61 -16.51 -7.28 -8.23
C PRO A 61 -16.48 -8.68 -7.58
N VAL A 62 -16.88 -9.70 -8.34
CA VAL A 62 -16.89 -11.10 -7.86
C VAL A 62 -15.49 -11.52 -7.44
N LYS A 63 -14.48 -11.13 -8.22
CA LYS A 63 -13.06 -11.40 -7.94
C LYS A 63 -12.30 -10.09 -7.77
N VAL A 64 -11.40 -10.08 -6.81
CA VAL A 64 -10.42 -9.02 -6.57
C VAL A 64 -9.13 -9.71 -6.17
N HIS A 65 -8.01 -9.37 -6.79
CA HIS A 65 -6.70 -9.75 -6.30
C HIS A 65 -6.27 -8.76 -5.21
N VAL A 66 -5.84 -9.25 -4.08
CA VAL A 66 -5.31 -8.44 -2.98
C VAL A 66 -3.95 -8.98 -2.55
N SER A 67 -2.99 -8.10 -2.36
CA SER A 67 -1.63 -8.43 -1.92
C SER A 67 -1.10 -7.38 -0.96
N VAL A 68 -0.19 -7.79 -0.09
CA VAL A 68 0.54 -6.86 0.79
C VAL A 68 1.92 -6.62 0.22
N GLY A 69 2.19 -5.37 -0.15
CA GLY A 69 3.43 -4.97 -0.78
C GLY A 69 3.47 -3.47 -1.03
N PHE A 70 4.61 -2.98 -1.51
CA PHE A 70 4.73 -1.57 -1.87
C PHE A 70 4.02 -1.32 -3.21
N GLY A 71 3.11 -0.36 -3.21
CA GLY A 71 2.47 0.12 -4.42
C GLY A 71 3.46 0.85 -5.34
N TYR A 72 3.12 0.92 -6.61
CA TYR A 72 3.88 1.68 -7.60
C TYR A 72 3.63 3.18 -7.41
N SER A 73 4.68 3.96 -7.18
CA SER A 73 4.60 5.42 -7.11
C SER A 73 5.57 6.07 -8.09
N THR A 74 5.05 6.98 -8.90
CA THR A 74 5.84 7.83 -9.81
C THR A 74 6.28 9.14 -9.15
N ARG A 75 5.77 9.44 -7.93
CA ARG A 75 6.07 10.68 -7.21
C ARG A 75 7.26 10.47 -6.29
N ALA A 76 8.32 11.24 -6.50
CA ALA A 76 9.53 11.21 -5.68
C ALA A 76 9.30 11.54 -4.19
N GLU A 77 8.22 12.26 -3.88
CA GLU A 77 7.90 12.71 -2.52
C GLU A 77 7.10 11.68 -1.70
N SER A 78 6.38 10.77 -2.36
CA SER A 78 5.62 9.73 -1.69
C SER A 78 6.41 8.43 -1.67
N LYS A 79 7.25 8.26 -0.66
CA LYS A 79 8.05 7.03 -0.51
C LYS A 79 7.19 5.78 -0.31
N TYR A 80 6.00 5.94 0.29
CA TYR A 80 5.14 4.79 0.63
C TYR A 80 3.68 5.16 0.40
N VAL A 81 2.99 4.33 -0.35
CA VAL A 81 1.55 4.40 -0.58
C VAL A 81 0.90 3.39 0.36
N LEU A 82 -0.13 3.81 1.12
CA LEU A 82 -0.83 2.93 2.06
C LEU A 82 -1.67 1.89 1.34
N GLY A 83 -2.27 2.26 0.21
CA GLY A 83 -3.03 1.38 -0.64
C GLY A 83 -3.01 1.83 -2.09
N GLN A 84 -3.26 0.93 -3.01
CA GLN A 84 -3.37 1.20 -4.44
C GLN A 84 -4.29 0.18 -5.11
N CYS A 85 -5.25 0.65 -5.88
CA CYS A 85 -6.10 -0.19 -6.71
C CYS A 85 -5.77 0.01 -8.20
N TRP A 86 -5.68 -1.08 -8.94
CA TRP A 86 -5.52 -1.10 -10.39
C TRP A 86 -6.84 -1.52 -11.05
N ALA A 87 -7.25 -0.76 -12.07
CA ALA A 87 -8.44 -1.06 -12.85
C ALA A 87 -8.29 -2.39 -13.61
N ARG A 88 -9.40 -3.05 -13.90
CA ARG A 88 -9.44 -4.34 -14.62
C ARG A 88 -8.68 -4.31 -15.96
N ARG A 89 -8.72 -3.19 -16.67
CA ARG A 89 -8.00 -3.02 -17.95
C ARG A 89 -6.47 -3.12 -17.83
N ALA A 90 -5.92 -2.94 -16.63
CA ALA A 90 -4.48 -3.05 -16.38
C ALA A 90 -4.04 -4.49 -16.11
N SER A 91 -4.99 -5.43 -15.94
CA SER A 91 -4.73 -6.84 -15.63
C SER A 91 -5.03 -7.71 -16.84
N ALA A 92 -4.18 -8.69 -17.11
CA ALA A 92 -4.34 -9.61 -18.23
C ALA A 92 -5.58 -10.52 -18.06
N ASP A 93 -6.01 -10.78 -16.84
CA ASP A 93 -7.20 -11.59 -16.51
C ASP A 93 -8.46 -10.75 -16.29
N GLY A 94 -8.38 -9.43 -16.44
CA GLY A 94 -9.51 -8.53 -16.27
C GLY A 94 -10.01 -8.41 -14.81
N VAL A 95 -9.16 -8.67 -13.83
CA VAL A 95 -9.48 -8.59 -12.40
C VAL A 95 -8.78 -7.38 -11.77
N ASN A 96 -9.47 -6.63 -10.90
CA ASN A 96 -8.84 -5.54 -10.15
C ASN A 96 -7.74 -6.08 -9.23
N HIS A 97 -6.61 -5.37 -9.16
CA HIS A 97 -5.53 -5.66 -8.22
C HIS A 97 -5.45 -4.58 -7.15
N ILE A 98 -5.50 -5.00 -5.88
CA ILE A 98 -5.31 -4.13 -4.72
C ILE A 98 -3.97 -4.46 -4.07
N PHE A 99 -3.15 -3.45 -3.84
CA PHE A 99 -1.93 -3.53 -3.03
C PHE A 99 -2.13 -2.72 -1.76
N LEU A 100 -1.79 -3.31 -0.61
CA LEU A 100 -1.81 -2.64 0.69
C LEU A 100 -0.39 -2.58 1.24
N GLY A 101 -0.02 -1.44 1.80
CA GLY A 101 1.34 -1.19 2.26
C GLY A 101 1.71 -2.06 3.47
N PRO A 102 2.90 -2.70 3.46
CA PRO A 102 3.36 -3.56 4.56
C PRO A 102 3.75 -2.78 5.81
N GLN A 103 3.79 -1.45 5.76
CA GLN A 103 4.07 -0.58 6.90
C GLN A 103 2.87 -0.43 7.85
N GLU A 104 1.66 -0.80 7.41
CA GLU A 104 0.50 -0.90 8.30
C GLU A 104 0.48 -2.27 8.97
N GLY A 105 0.31 -2.29 10.28
CA GLY A 105 0.27 -3.52 11.07
C GLY A 105 -0.91 -3.56 12.03
N ASP A 106 -1.62 -2.42 12.18
CA ASP A 106 -2.87 -2.38 12.94
C ASP A 106 -4.02 -2.98 12.12
N PRO A 107 -4.75 -3.98 12.64
CA PRO A 107 -5.86 -4.61 11.93
C PRO A 107 -6.93 -3.62 11.48
N ALA A 108 -7.30 -2.65 12.33
CA ALA A 108 -8.31 -1.67 12.00
C ALA A 108 -7.82 -0.69 10.93
N GLY A 109 -6.57 -0.22 11.02
CA GLY A 109 -5.92 0.62 10.00
C GLY A 109 -5.85 -0.10 8.64
N MET A 110 -5.50 -1.38 8.65
CA MET A 110 -5.49 -2.21 7.44
C MET A 110 -6.89 -2.34 6.81
N LEU A 111 -7.93 -2.52 7.62
CA LEU A 111 -9.32 -2.57 7.13
C LEU A 111 -9.79 -1.24 6.55
N VAL A 112 -9.42 -0.11 7.14
CA VAL A 112 -9.73 1.23 6.61
C VAL A 112 -9.07 1.42 5.25
N SER A 113 -7.79 1.06 5.12
CA SER A 113 -7.06 1.12 3.85
C SER A 113 -7.67 0.18 2.81
N LEU A 114 -8.00 -1.06 3.19
CA LEU A 114 -8.67 -2.01 2.30
C LEU A 114 -10.03 -1.47 1.82
N LEU A 115 -10.84 -0.91 2.73
CA LEU A 115 -12.16 -0.38 2.40
C LEU A 115 -12.07 0.77 1.39
N HIS A 116 -11.06 1.64 1.51
CA HIS A 116 -10.77 2.69 0.52
C HIS A 116 -10.48 2.10 -0.87
N GLU A 117 -9.58 1.12 -0.95
CA GLU A 117 -9.22 0.50 -2.23
C GLU A 117 -10.36 -0.33 -2.83
N LEU A 118 -11.25 -0.88 -1.99
CA LEU A 118 -12.45 -1.57 -2.46
C LEU A 118 -13.47 -0.62 -3.12
N ILE A 119 -13.55 0.66 -2.70
CA ILE A 119 -14.35 1.66 -3.40
C ILE A 119 -13.82 1.86 -4.81
N HIS A 120 -12.48 1.97 -4.97
CA HIS A 120 -11.85 2.05 -6.28
C HIS A 120 -12.13 0.82 -7.13
N ALA A 121 -12.06 -0.38 -6.55
CA ALA A 121 -12.35 -1.62 -7.28
C ALA A 121 -13.83 -1.68 -7.72
N ALA A 122 -14.76 -1.17 -6.91
CA ALA A 122 -16.20 -1.19 -7.20
C ALA A 122 -16.57 -0.29 -8.37
N ASP A 123 -15.90 0.84 -8.58
CA ASP A 123 -16.08 1.73 -9.74
C ASP A 123 -15.02 1.56 -10.84
N ASP A 124 -14.24 0.49 -10.78
CA ASP A 124 -13.14 0.17 -11.70
C ASP A 124 -12.11 1.31 -11.85
N CYS A 125 -11.82 2.02 -10.76
CA CYS A 125 -10.90 3.17 -10.68
C CYS A 125 -11.29 4.33 -11.62
N ALA A 126 -12.58 4.46 -11.97
CA ALA A 126 -13.03 5.44 -12.95
C ALA A 126 -13.10 6.87 -12.41
N SER A 127 -13.47 7.03 -11.12
CA SER A 127 -13.79 8.34 -10.53
C SER A 127 -12.60 9.01 -9.81
N GLY A 128 -11.48 8.31 -9.62
CA GLY A 128 -10.43 8.75 -8.71
C GLY A 128 -11.01 8.96 -7.29
N HIS A 129 -10.83 10.16 -6.71
CA HIS A 129 -11.38 10.48 -5.38
C HIS A 129 -12.57 11.47 -5.44
N LYS A 130 -13.32 11.47 -6.54
CA LYS A 130 -14.47 12.37 -6.80
C LYS A 130 -15.70 11.58 -7.24
N GLY A 131 -16.81 12.27 -7.48
CA GLY A 131 -18.02 11.65 -8.04
C GLY A 131 -18.44 10.38 -7.30
N ALA A 132 -18.59 9.27 -8.02
CA ALA A 132 -19.07 8.00 -7.47
C ALA A 132 -18.21 7.48 -6.30
N PHE A 133 -16.88 7.67 -6.35
CA PHE A 133 -16.02 7.35 -5.23
C PHE A 133 -16.40 8.14 -3.98
N ALA A 134 -16.49 9.48 -4.09
CA ALA A 134 -16.79 10.35 -2.94
C ALA A 134 -18.18 10.05 -2.36
N GLU A 135 -19.18 9.79 -3.21
CA GLU A 135 -20.52 9.41 -2.78
C GLU A 135 -20.51 8.08 -2.03
N ALA A 136 -19.82 7.07 -2.56
CA ALA A 136 -19.69 5.77 -1.93
C ALA A 136 -18.94 5.86 -0.58
N ALA A 137 -17.84 6.60 -0.54
CA ALA A 137 -17.06 6.81 0.68
C ALA A 137 -17.90 7.47 1.78
N THR A 138 -18.65 8.52 1.44
CA THR A 138 -19.57 9.17 2.39
C THR A 138 -20.66 8.21 2.87
N ARG A 139 -21.25 7.43 1.99
CA ARG A 139 -22.30 6.44 2.34
C ARG A 139 -21.76 5.29 3.18
N LEU A 140 -20.49 4.95 3.02
CA LEU A 140 -19.79 3.97 3.85
C LEU A 140 -19.38 4.54 5.22
N GLY A 141 -19.44 5.85 5.40
CA GLY A 141 -19.16 6.50 6.67
C GLY A 141 -17.75 7.07 6.80
N PHE A 142 -17.07 7.30 5.67
CA PHE A 142 -15.84 8.07 5.67
C PHE A 142 -16.12 9.56 5.83
N ASP A 143 -15.25 10.27 6.56
CA ASP A 143 -15.27 11.71 6.75
C ASP A 143 -14.04 12.38 6.11
N GLY A 144 -14.13 13.69 5.88
CA GLY A 144 -12.99 14.53 5.49
C GLY A 144 -12.53 14.37 4.04
N PRO A 145 -11.24 14.65 3.77
CA PRO A 145 -10.72 14.64 2.42
C PRO A 145 -10.69 13.22 1.84
N MET A 146 -11.33 13.03 0.67
CA MET A 146 -11.49 11.71 0.03
C MET A 146 -10.15 11.04 -0.35
N THR A 147 -9.05 11.78 -0.40
CA THR A 147 -7.69 11.24 -0.62
C THR A 147 -7.07 10.59 0.62
N ARG A 148 -7.65 10.83 1.81
CA ARG A 148 -7.19 10.27 3.09
C ARG A 148 -8.25 9.41 3.76
N THR A 149 -9.54 9.69 3.47
CA THR A 149 -10.72 8.97 3.97
C THR A 149 -10.58 8.52 5.43
N PRO A 150 -10.44 9.45 6.40
CA PRO A 150 -10.52 9.06 7.80
C PRO A 150 -11.92 8.49 8.07
N PRO A 151 -12.03 7.40 8.83
CA PRO A 151 -13.34 6.85 9.17
C PRO A 151 -14.06 7.78 10.13
N GLY A 152 -15.36 8.03 9.90
CA GLY A 152 -16.23 8.64 10.89
C GLY A 152 -16.44 7.71 12.09
N ILE A 153 -17.00 8.23 13.17
CA ILE A 153 -17.10 7.51 14.46
C ILE A 153 -17.82 6.16 14.31
N GLU A 154 -18.89 6.11 13.53
CA GLU A 154 -19.68 4.88 13.32
C GLU A 154 -18.89 3.83 12.52
N LEU A 155 -18.21 4.27 11.44
CA LEU A 155 -17.37 3.39 10.64
C LEU A 155 -16.15 2.89 11.43
N ALA A 156 -15.53 3.75 12.24
CA ALA A 156 -14.41 3.35 13.10
C ALA A 156 -14.82 2.25 14.08
N ALA A 157 -15.97 2.37 14.73
CA ALA A 157 -16.49 1.35 15.63
C ALA A 157 -16.79 0.03 14.91
N GLU A 158 -17.36 0.09 13.71
CA GLU A 158 -17.63 -1.09 12.87
C GLU A 158 -16.34 -1.80 12.47
N VAL A 159 -15.34 -1.04 12.01
CA VAL A 159 -14.04 -1.57 11.60
C VAL A 159 -13.30 -2.21 12.78
N ILE A 160 -13.33 -1.61 13.97
CA ILE A 160 -12.75 -2.20 15.19
C ILE A 160 -13.44 -3.54 15.51
N THR A 161 -14.76 -3.57 15.48
CA THR A 161 -15.53 -4.81 15.73
C THR A 161 -15.18 -5.89 14.70
N LEU A 162 -15.02 -5.53 13.42
CA LEU A 162 -14.60 -6.47 12.40
C LEU A 162 -13.17 -6.95 12.61
N ALA A 163 -12.25 -6.05 12.99
CA ALA A 163 -10.87 -6.40 13.30
C ALA A 163 -10.78 -7.42 14.46
N GLU A 164 -11.56 -7.20 15.52
CA GLU A 164 -11.66 -8.13 16.63
C GLU A 164 -12.19 -9.51 16.20
N ALA A 165 -13.20 -9.54 15.34
CA ALA A 165 -13.78 -10.78 14.81
C ALA A 165 -12.83 -11.54 13.87
N LEU A 166 -12.03 -10.84 13.07
CA LEU A 166 -11.02 -11.42 12.18
C LEU A 166 -9.78 -11.92 12.93
N GLY A 167 -9.53 -11.36 14.11
CA GLY A 167 -8.31 -11.58 14.88
C GLY A 167 -7.12 -10.74 14.39
N PRO A 168 -5.92 -10.97 14.98
CA PRO A 168 -4.75 -10.20 14.67
C PRO A 168 -4.38 -10.28 13.19
N PHE A 169 -3.92 -9.16 12.63
CA PHE A 169 -3.39 -9.16 11.27
C PHE A 169 -2.10 -10.00 11.23
N PRO A 170 -1.98 -10.98 10.34
CA PRO A 170 -0.82 -11.86 10.30
C PRO A 170 0.46 -11.09 9.94
N HIS A 171 1.53 -11.41 10.61
CA HIS A 171 2.86 -10.82 10.49
C HIS A 171 2.96 -9.37 11.03
N ALA A 172 4.14 -9.03 11.52
CA ALA A 172 4.46 -7.68 11.98
C ALA A 172 4.57 -6.69 10.80
N ARG A 173 4.34 -5.41 11.09
CA ARG A 173 4.56 -4.34 10.12
C ARG A 173 6.04 -4.27 9.71
N LEU A 174 6.26 -3.88 8.47
CA LEU A 174 7.59 -3.52 7.98
C LEU A 174 7.87 -2.04 8.29
N ASP A 175 9.02 -1.77 8.88
CA ASP A 175 9.53 -0.41 9.06
C ASP A 175 10.76 -0.20 8.19
N PRO A 176 10.59 0.39 6.99
CA PRO A 176 11.72 0.62 6.08
C PRO A 176 12.75 1.60 6.63
N ALA A 177 12.36 2.50 7.54
CA ALA A 177 13.30 3.45 8.15
C ALA A 177 14.23 2.77 9.14
N ALA A 178 13.79 1.71 9.80
CA ALA A 178 14.61 0.92 10.69
C ALA A 178 15.73 0.16 9.97
N ALA A 179 15.57 -0.10 8.66
CA ALA A 179 16.61 -0.77 7.86
C ALA A 179 17.86 0.12 7.64
N ASP A 180 17.67 1.44 7.70
CA ASP A 180 18.77 2.42 7.54
C ASP A 180 19.38 2.83 8.91
N ALA A 181 18.84 2.34 10.03
CA ALA A 181 19.33 2.65 11.36
C ALA A 181 20.64 1.90 11.67
N PRO A 182 21.61 2.52 12.35
CA PRO A 182 22.80 1.81 12.81
C PRO A 182 22.43 0.63 13.71
N VAL A 183 23.00 -0.54 13.44
CA VAL A 183 22.79 -1.71 14.31
C VAL A 183 23.36 -1.39 15.69
N PRO A 184 22.59 -1.50 16.78
CA PRO A 184 23.10 -1.27 18.12
C PRO A 184 24.22 -2.29 18.43
N VAL A 185 25.42 -1.80 18.67
CA VAL A 185 26.53 -2.66 19.15
C VAL A 185 26.28 -2.93 20.63
N PRO A 186 26.22 -4.20 21.07
CA PRO A 186 26.05 -4.52 22.48
C PRO A 186 27.24 -3.96 23.29
N PRO A 187 27.02 -3.42 24.49
CA PRO A 187 28.13 -2.97 25.35
C PRO A 187 29.09 -4.12 25.63
N GLY A 188 30.35 -4.00 25.19
CA GLY A 188 31.42 -4.98 25.44
C GLY A 188 31.67 -6.01 24.34
N GLY A 189 30.95 -5.98 23.24
CA GLY A 189 31.24 -6.80 22.07
C GLY A 189 32.35 -6.16 21.23
N ALA A 190 33.46 -6.87 21.00
CA ALA A 190 34.35 -6.55 19.90
C ALA A 190 33.51 -6.54 18.60
N ALA A 191 33.68 -5.49 17.80
CA ALA A 191 32.96 -5.38 16.52
C ALA A 191 33.26 -6.67 15.73
N ALA A 192 32.22 -7.52 15.57
CA ALA A 192 32.33 -8.62 14.65
C ALA A 192 32.57 -8.01 13.26
N PRO A 193 33.47 -8.59 12.45
CA PRO A 193 33.69 -8.11 11.10
C PRO A 193 32.34 -8.12 10.42
N ASP A 194 31.97 -6.96 9.87
CA ASP A 194 30.74 -6.73 9.10
C ASP A 194 30.53 -7.91 8.13
N PRO A 195 29.50 -8.74 8.28
CA PRO A 195 29.21 -9.80 7.34
C PRO A 195 28.61 -9.23 6.05
N GLY A 196 29.09 -8.07 5.57
CA GLY A 196 28.89 -7.60 4.20
C GLY A 196 27.46 -7.58 3.64
N GLY A 197 26.48 -7.79 4.49
CA GLY A 197 25.08 -7.78 4.11
C GLY A 197 24.48 -6.40 4.28
N LYS A 198 24.62 -5.54 3.30
CA LYS A 198 23.70 -4.39 3.14
C LYS A 198 22.30 -4.99 3.00
N VAL A 199 21.49 -4.83 4.07
CA VAL A 199 20.07 -5.08 3.99
C VAL A 199 19.54 -4.20 2.85
N HIS A 200 19.04 -4.82 1.78
CA HIS A 200 18.58 -4.12 0.60
C HIS A 200 17.39 -3.22 0.95
N SER A 201 17.66 -1.97 1.23
CA SER A 201 16.68 -0.90 1.17
C SER A 201 16.46 -0.54 -0.30
N GLY A 202 15.67 -1.33 -1.03
CA GLY A 202 15.44 -1.11 -2.46
C GLY A 202 16.69 -1.27 -3.34
N PRO A 203 16.58 -1.18 -4.67
CA PRO A 203 17.73 -1.16 -5.55
C PRO A 203 18.60 0.05 -5.14
N GLY A 204 19.84 -0.25 -4.67
CA GLY A 204 20.79 0.77 -4.25
C GLY A 204 20.89 1.84 -5.32
N LYS A 205 20.89 3.12 -4.91
CA LYS A 205 21.15 4.21 -5.85
C LYS A 205 22.39 3.84 -6.62
N GLN A 206 22.25 3.67 -7.94
CA GLN A 206 23.35 3.34 -8.82
C GLN A 206 24.48 4.36 -8.57
N GLY A 207 25.55 3.93 -7.90
CA GLY A 207 26.66 4.82 -7.49
C GLY A 207 27.51 5.33 -8.64
N THR A 208 27.23 4.85 -9.85
CA THR A 208 27.85 5.31 -11.09
C THR A 208 26.99 6.37 -11.75
N ARG A 209 27.07 7.61 -11.30
CA ARG A 209 26.59 8.73 -12.11
C ARG A 209 27.44 8.80 -13.37
N LEU A 210 26.81 8.58 -14.53
CA LEU A 210 27.43 8.85 -15.80
C LEU A 210 27.62 10.36 -15.93
N ILE A 211 28.85 10.78 -16.14
CA ILE A 211 29.20 12.15 -16.50
C ILE A 211 29.04 12.34 -18.01
N LYS A 212 28.64 13.51 -18.41
CA LYS A 212 28.53 13.89 -19.82
C LYS A 212 29.80 14.60 -20.23
N LEU A 213 30.39 14.14 -21.31
CA LEU A 213 31.54 14.79 -21.95
C LEU A 213 31.12 15.31 -23.29
N THR A 214 31.55 16.53 -23.63
CA THR A 214 31.20 17.22 -24.87
C THR A 214 32.46 17.69 -25.59
N ALA A 215 32.52 17.54 -26.91
CA ALA A 215 33.60 18.07 -27.73
C ALA A 215 33.28 19.49 -28.19
N ALA A 216 34.12 20.45 -27.86
CA ALA A 216 33.93 21.86 -28.25
C ALA A 216 33.95 22.09 -29.76
N CYS A 217 34.67 21.25 -30.52
CA CYS A 217 34.84 21.42 -31.96
C CYS A 217 33.62 20.97 -32.79
N CYS A 218 32.78 20.09 -32.31
CA CYS A 218 31.70 19.44 -33.08
C CYS A 218 30.44 19.13 -32.30
N GLY A 219 30.40 19.41 -31.00
CA GLY A 219 29.24 19.07 -30.15
C GLY A 219 29.02 17.57 -29.90
N TYR A 220 29.93 16.70 -30.33
CA TYR A 220 29.83 15.28 -30.10
C TYR A 220 29.84 14.99 -28.59
N THR A 221 28.90 14.14 -28.11
CA THR A 221 28.74 13.86 -26.67
C THR A 221 28.84 12.37 -26.39
N VAL A 222 29.50 12.04 -25.27
CA VAL A 222 29.50 10.69 -24.70
C VAL A 222 29.14 10.73 -23.23
N ARG A 223 28.64 9.63 -22.70
CA ARG A 223 28.43 9.45 -21.28
C ARG A 223 29.34 8.36 -20.76
N THR A 224 30.13 8.67 -19.74
CA THR A 224 31.08 7.73 -19.12
C THR A 224 31.01 7.81 -17.60
N THR A 225 31.68 6.91 -16.91
CA THR A 225 31.79 6.96 -15.43
C THR A 225 33.01 7.78 -15.01
N ARG A 226 32.98 8.31 -13.80
CA ARG A 226 34.14 9.01 -13.22
C ARG A 226 35.41 8.17 -13.32
N LYS A 227 35.33 6.87 -13.01
CA LYS A 227 36.45 5.93 -13.08
C LYS A 227 37.18 5.97 -14.44
N TRP A 228 36.44 6.05 -15.54
CA TRP A 228 37.06 6.08 -16.86
C TRP A 228 37.51 7.48 -17.28
N ALA A 229 36.78 8.52 -16.88
CA ALA A 229 37.19 9.90 -17.12
C ALA A 229 38.50 10.25 -16.43
N ASP A 230 38.77 9.69 -15.24
CA ASP A 230 40.01 9.89 -14.49
C ASP A 230 41.20 9.17 -15.12
N GLN A 231 40.99 8.22 -16.01
CA GLN A 231 42.05 7.57 -16.81
C GLN A 231 42.42 8.42 -18.05
N GLY A 232 41.59 9.37 -18.41
CA GLY A 232 41.78 10.29 -19.54
C GLY A 232 40.47 10.52 -20.28
N TYR A 233 40.28 11.71 -20.77
CA TYR A 233 39.11 12.04 -21.58
C TYR A 233 39.25 11.45 -22.99
N PRO A 234 38.18 10.84 -23.55
CA PRO A 234 38.19 10.36 -24.91
C PRO A 234 38.33 11.47 -25.91
N LEU A 235 38.76 11.12 -27.12
CA LEU A 235 38.78 12.04 -28.26
C LEU A 235 37.45 11.97 -29.02
N CYS A 236 37.03 13.08 -29.58
CA CYS A 236 35.90 13.11 -30.51
C CYS A 236 36.31 12.51 -31.89
N PRO A 237 35.38 12.29 -32.82
CA PRO A 237 35.70 11.80 -34.17
C PRO A 237 36.72 12.63 -34.95
N HIS A 238 36.91 13.92 -34.57
CA HIS A 238 37.90 14.80 -35.15
C HIS A 238 39.25 14.80 -34.42
N GLY A 239 39.45 13.87 -33.49
CA GLY A 239 40.69 13.75 -32.74
C GLY A 239 40.91 14.81 -31.66
N GLN A 240 39.89 15.60 -31.31
CA GLN A 240 39.99 16.63 -30.25
C GLN A 240 39.53 16.09 -28.90
N PRO A 241 40.21 16.48 -27.79
CA PRO A 241 39.80 16.03 -26.45
C PRO A 241 38.41 16.54 -26.09
N MET A 242 37.65 15.70 -25.36
CA MET A 242 36.34 16.06 -24.86
C MET A 242 36.46 16.62 -23.44
N HIS A 243 35.49 17.42 -23.03
CA HIS A 243 35.44 18.08 -21.73
C HIS A 243 34.15 17.74 -21.00
N GLU A 244 34.21 17.79 -19.68
CA GLU A 244 33.02 17.65 -18.81
C GLU A 244 32.20 18.96 -18.87
N ASP A 245 30.90 18.83 -19.08
CA ASP A 245 29.93 19.95 -19.07
C ASP A 245 29.62 20.41 -17.65
#